data_434b1a7f5a7b0084c39937afc63512b7
#
_entry.id   434b1a7f5a7b0084c39937afc63512b7
#
_cell.length_a   1.000
_cell.length_b   1.000
_cell.length_c   1.000
_cell.angle_alpha   90.00
_cell.angle_beta   90.00
_cell.angle_gamma   90.00
#
_symmetry.space_group_name_H-M   'P 1'
#
loop_
_entity.id
_entity.type
_entity.pdbx_description
1 polymer ?
#
loop_
_entity_poly.entity_id
_entity_poly.type
_entity_poly.pdbx_seq_one_letter_code
_entity_poly.pdbx_strand_id
1 'polypeptide(L)'
;MGRSGGGFDVLRFVSEEQRAAAPPSGGPGVAIRSDDVDLALSLNRRGRGTQITIPVPWYGGGMSFGSVSLQTMLARAMAAKEIGTFTSTGEGGYPDELIPYADWIITQVATGLFGVREETIQRARFVE
;
A
#
# COMPACT_ATOMS: atom_id res chain seq x y z
N MET A 1 -7.40 -31.85 -20.37
CA MET A 1 -6.66 -30.61 -20.08
C MET A 1 -7.63 -29.45 -20.21
N GLY A 2 -8.11 -28.89 -19.07
CA GLY A 2 -8.99 -27.73 -19.06
C GLY A 2 -8.20 -26.50 -19.54
N ARG A 3 -8.73 -25.77 -20.50
CA ARG A 3 -8.22 -24.45 -20.84
C ARG A 3 -8.42 -23.57 -19.61
N SER A 4 -7.35 -23.01 -19.06
CA SER A 4 -7.45 -21.93 -18.06
C SER A 4 -8.10 -20.73 -18.77
N GLY A 5 -9.41 -20.62 -18.66
CA GLY A 5 -10.13 -19.47 -19.17
C GLY A 5 -9.99 -18.32 -18.19
N GLY A 6 -9.23 -17.30 -18.53
CA GLY A 6 -9.23 -16.01 -17.85
C GLY A 6 -8.18 -15.88 -16.75
N GLY A 7 -7.02 -15.43 -17.12
CA GLY A 7 -6.04 -14.82 -16.23
C GLY A 7 -6.20 -13.29 -16.18
N PHE A 8 -5.26 -12.60 -15.57
CA PHE A 8 -5.23 -11.13 -15.52
C PHE A 8 -5.15 -10.46 -16.90
N ASP A 9 -4.71 -11.20 -17.92
CA ASP A 9 -4.64 -10.80 -19.34
C ASP A 9 -6.01 -10.48 -19.97
N VAL A 10 -7.10 -10.97 -19.38
CA VAL A 10 -8.47 -10.66 -19.81
C VAL A 10 -9.16 -9.58 -18.99
N LEU A 11 -8.51 -9.12 -17.89
CA LEU A 11 -9.02 -8.04 -17.07
C LEU A 11 -8.65 -6.68 -17.68
N ARG A 12 -9.61 -5.78 -17.72
CA ARG A 12 -9.38 -4.39 -18.12
C ARG A 12 -9.95 -3.46 -17.06
N PHE A 13 -9.18 -2.45 -16.70
CA PHE A 13 -9.67 -1.34 -15.90
C PHE A 13 -10.41 -0.37 -16.82
N VAL A 14 -11.63 -0.01 -16.46
CA VAL A 14 -12.47 0.93 -17.20
C VAL A 14 -12.92 2.00 -16.23
N SER A 15 -12.64 3.28 -16.50
CA SER A 15 -13.18 4.37 -15.70
C SER A 15 -14.70 4.48 -15.85
N GLU A 16 -15.39 5.06 -14.87
CA GLU A 16 -16.84 5.30 -14.98
C GLU A 16 -17.18 6.19 -16.17
N GLU A 17 -16.36 7.17 -16.48
CA GLU A 17 -16.52 8.04 -17.65
C GLU A 17 -16.39 7.26 -18.95
N GLN A 18 -15.44 6.34 -19.06
CA GLN A 18 -15.31 5.45 -20.21
C GLN A 18 -16.49 4.50 -20.35
N ARG A 19 -17.05 4.05 -19.22
CA ARG A 19 -18.23 3.20 -19.20
C ARG A 19 -19.48 3.94 -19.67
N ALA A 20 -19.59 5.22 -19.30
CA ALA A 20 -20.69 6.09 -19.73
C ALA A 20 -20.56 6.56 -21.18
N ALA A 21 -19.34 6.71 -21.68
CA ALA A 21 -19.03 7.17 -23.04
C ALA A 21 -18.86 6.04 -24.07
N ALA A 22 -18.82 4.79 -23.63
CA ALA A 22 -18.65 3.65 -24.53
C ALA A 22 -19.88 3.49 -25.43
N PRO A 23 -19.72 3.57 -26.75
CA PRO A 23 -20.81 3.25 -27.66
C PRO A 23 -21.17 1.75 -27.49
N PRO A 24 -22.43 1.37 -27.72
CA PRO A 24 -22.89 -0.01 -27.50
C PRO A 24 -22.22 -1.08 -28.39
N SER A 25 -21.29 -0.71 -29.21
CA SER A 25 -20.50 -1.63 -30.05
C SER A 25 -19.14 -1.03 -30.42
N GLY A 26 -18.08 -1.45 -29.74
CA GLY A 26 -16.74 -1.68 -30.31
C GLY A 26 -16.00 -0.54 -30.99
N GLY A 27 -16.24 0.72 -30.68
CA GLY A 27 -15.41 1.82 -31.16
C GLY A 27 -14.05 1.87 -30.43
N PRO A 28 -12.99 2.44 -31.03
CA PRO A 28 -11.72 2.60 -30.34
C PRO A 28 -11.95 3.51 -29.11
N GLY A 29 -11.80 2.90 -27.92
CA GLY A 29 -11.88 3.64 -26.66
C GLY A 29 -10.85 4.77 -26.64
N VAL A 30 -11.18 5.87 -26.00
CA VAL A 30 -10.22 6.94 -25.74
C VAL A 30 -9.05 6.34 -24.95
N ALA A 31 -7.85 6.43 -25.49
CA ALA A 31 -6.65 5.95 -24.80
C ALA A 31 -6.41 6.85 -23.60
N ILE A 32 -6.55 6.32 -22.38
CA ILE A 32 -6.13 7.00 -21.17
C ILE A 32 -4.61 6.91 -21.10
N ARG A 33 -3.95 8.06 -20.94
CA ARG A 33 -2.53 8.12 -20.68
C ARG A 33 -2.30 7.89 -19.19
N SER A 34 -1.14 7.36 -18.83
CA SER A 34 -0.75 7.16 -17.43
C SER A 34 -0.83 8.45 -16.61
N ASP A 35 -0.52 9.59 -17.24
CA ASP A 35 -0.50 10.90 -16.61
C ASP A 35 -1.91 11.47 -16.35
N ASP A 36 -2.94 10.89 -16.98
CA ASP A 36 -4.34 11.29 -16.80
C ASP A 36 -5.01 10.57 -15.60
N VAL A 37 -4.29 9.63 -14.97
CA VAL A 37 -4.82 8.83 -13.86
C VAL A 37 -4.30 9.37 -12.54
N ASP A 38 -5.19 9.95 -11.73
CA ASP A 38 -4.87 10.31 -10.35
C ASP A 38 -4.83 9.05 -9.48
N LEU A 39 -3.63 8.71 -8.99
CA LEU A 39 -3.39 7.55 -8.12
C LEU A 39 -3.43 7.90 -6.63
N ALA A 40 -3.53 9.19 -6.29
CA ALA A 40 -3.50 9.64 -4.91
C ALA A 40 -4.69 9.09 -4.11
N LEU A 41 -4.40 8.56 -2.92
CA LEU A 41 -5.39 7.98 -2.04
C LEU A 41 -5.34 8.62 -0.65
N SER A 42 -6.47 9.16 -0.21
CA SER A 42 -6.64 9.58 1.18
C SER A 42 -6.95 8.38 2.08
N LEU A 43 -6.11 8.15 3.09
CA LEU A 43 -6.23 7.01 4.00
C LEU A 43 -7.25 7.24 5.12
N ASN A 44 -7.46 8.48 5.54
CA ASN A 44 -8.44 8.80 6.57
C ASN A 44 -9.77 9.28 5.97
N ARG A 45 -10.64 8.35 5.61
CA ARG A 45 -11.96 8.65 5.05
C ARG A 45 -13.04 8.98 6.10
N ARG A 46 -12.72 8.87 7.38
CA ARG A 46 -13.67 9.16 8.47
C ARG A 46 -13.84 10.66 8.75
N GLY A 47 -13.00 11.51 8.14
CA GLY A 47 -13.05 12.97 8.32
C GLY A 47 -12.67 13.48 9.71
N ARG A 48 -12.13 12.62 10.57
CA ARG A 48 -11.69 12.97 11.93
C ARG A 48 -10.20 12.64 12.07
N GLY A 49 -9.46 13.51 12.76
CA GLY A 49 -8.01 13.37 12.98
C GLY A 49 -7.19 13.74 11.75
N THR A 50 -5.95 13.28 11.74
CA THR A 50 -4.97 13.62 10.69
C THR A 50 -5.37 13.03 9.35
N GLN A 51 -5.43 13.88 8.33
CA GLN A 51 -5.59 13.44 6.94
C GLN A 51 -4.22 13.09 6.36
N ILE A 52 -4.11 11.92 5.77
CA ILE A 52 -2.89 11.45 5.11
C ILE A 52 -3.24 10.99 3.71
N THR A 53 -2.50 11.51 2.73
CA THR A 53 -2.64 11.12 1.34
C THR A 53 -1.34 10.45 0.89
N ILE A 54 -1.46 9.31 0.23
CA ILE A 54 -0.34 8.64 -0.44
C ILE A 54 -0.47 8.84 -1.95
N PRO A 55 0.65 9.04 -2.66
CA PRO A 55 0.63 9.32 -4.11
C PRO A 55 0.29 8.09 -4.95
N VAL A 56 0.38 6.89 -4.37
CA VAL A 56 0.09 5.62 -5.04
C VAL A 56 -0.81 4.75 -4.15
N PRO A 57 -1.78 4.01 -4.72
CA PRO A 57 -2.77 3.27 -3.94
C PRO A 57 -2.24 1.92 -3.43
N TRP A 58 -1.02 1.87 -2.93
CA TRP A 58 -0.41 0.67 -2.35
C TRP A 58 0.60 1.02 -1.25
N TYR A 59 0.87 0.05 -0.41
CA TYR A 59 1.92 0.09 0.60
C TYR A 59 2.57 -1.30 0.75
N GLY A 60 3.76 -1.35 1.33
CA GLY A 60 4.45 -2.60 1.59
C GLY A 60 3.80 -3.38 2.72
N GLY A 61 3.16 -4.50 2.41
CA GLY A 61 2.47 -5.36 3.38
C GLY A 61 3.39 -5.88 4.49
N GLY A 62 2.80 -6.31 5.61
CA GLY A 62 3.53 -6.78 6.80
C GLY A 62 4.45 -7.95 6.51
N MET A 63 5.72 -7.79 6.88
CA MET A 63 6.72 -8.86 6.90
C MET A 63 7.52 -8.73 8.18
N SER A 64 7.35 -9.69 9.09
CA SER A 64 7.92 -9.61 10.43
C SER A 64 9.44 -9.71 10.43
N PHE A 65 10.06 -8.99 11.36
CA PHE A 65 11.47 -9.17 11.68
C PHE A 65 11.71 -10.61 12.16
N GLY A 66 12.64 -11.29 11.51
CA GLY A 66 12.86 -12.72 11.72
C GLY A 66 12.36 -13.58 10.54
N SER A 67 11.26 -13.19 9.87
CA SER A 67 10.89 -13.77 8.57
C SER A 67 11.69 -13.12 7.43
N VAL A 68 12.01 -11.85 7.58
CA VAL A 68 12.93 -11.12 6.69
C VAL A 68 14.09 -10.55 7.49
N SER A 69 15.22 -10.30 6.82
CA SER A 69 16.38 -9.68 7.44
C SER A 69 16.16 -8.19 7.73
N LEU A 70 16.95 -7.64 8.66
CA LEU A 70 16.97 -6.21 8.93
C LEU A 70 17.26 -5.40 7.66
N GLN A 71 18.17 -5.85 6.81
CA GLN A 71 18.51 -5.18 5.55
C GLN A 71 17.30 -5.12 4.60
N THR A 72 16.49 -6.17 4.55
CA THR A 72 15.24 -6.17 3.77
C THR A 72 14.26 -5.16 4.33
N MET A 73 14.10 -5.08 5.66
CA MET A 73 13.21 -4.10 6.29
C MET A 73 13.67 -2.66 6.01
N LEU A 74 14.97 -2.39 6.12
CA LEU A 74 15.55 -1.08 5.83
C LEU A 74 15.36 -0.71 4.36
N ALA A 75 15.62 -1.62 3.42
CA ALA A 75 15.42 -1.37 2.00
C ALA A 75 13.96 -1.02 1.68
N ARG A 76 13.01 -1.72 2.32
CA ARG A 76 11.58 -1.42 2.18
C ARG A 76 11.19 -0.06 2.77
N ALA A 77 11.77 0.31 3.92
CA ALA A 77 11.55 1.61 4.54
C ALA A 77 12.10 2.75 3.69
N MET A 78 13.29 2.56 3.11
CA MET A 78 13.89 3.51 2.17
C MET A 78 13.02 3.67 0.91
N ALA A 79 12.55 2.58 0.33
CA ALA A 79 11.68 2.60 -0.83
C ALA A 79 10.33 3.29 -0.52
N ALA A 80 9.74 3.00 0.64
CA ALA A 80 8.50 3.65 1.08
C ALA A 80 8.67 5.17 1.22
N LYS A 81 9.80 5.60 1.80
CA LYS A 81 10.17 7.02 1.90
C LYS A 81 10.33 7.67 0.53
N GLU A 82 11.04 7.03 -0.38
CA GLU A 82 11.32 7.56 -1.72
C GLU A 82 10.03 7.74 -2.53
N ILE A 83 9.13 6.78 -2.43
CA ILE A 83 7.84 6.81 -3.16
C ILE A 83 6.79 7.68 -2.44
N GLY A 84 6.98 7.97 -1.14
CA GLY A 84 6.01 8.70 -0.34
C GLY A 84 4.83 7.84 0.15
N THR A 85 5.03 6.52 0.23
CA THR A 85 4.03 5.56 0.72
C THR A 85 4.45 4.98 2.07
N PHE A 86 3.93 3.82 2.44
CA PHE A 86 4.23 3.15 3.70
C PHE A 86 4.74 1.73 3.50
N THR A 87 5.41 1.21 4.54
CA THR A 87 5.70 -0.21 4.68
C THR A 87 5.35 -0.67 6.09
N SER A 88 4.81 -1.88 6.23
CA SER A 88 4.45 -2.46 7.52
C SER A 88 5.60 -3.31 8.06
N THR A 89 5.83 -3.22 9.38
CA THR A 89 6.79 -4.06 10.09
C THR A 89 6.34 -5.52 10.18
N GLY A 90 5.06 -5.79 9.99
CA GLY A 90 4.50 -7.07 10.39
C GLY A 90 4.47 -7.22 11.92
N GLU A 91 4.18 -8.43 12.39
CA GLU A 91 3.94 -8.73 13.82
C GLU A 91 5.20 -8.99 14.65
N GLY A 92 6.39 -8.95 14.05
CA GLY A 92 7.66 -9.33 14.71
C GLY A 92 8.32 -8.23 15.54
N GLY A 93 7.67 -7.10 15.73
CA GLY A 93 8.20 -5.93 16.44
C GLY A 93 8.78 -4.86 15.52
N TYR A 94 9.33 -3.82 16.13
CA TYR A 94 9.84 -2.64 15.45
C TYR A 94 11.34 -2.46 15.78
N PRO A 95 12.26 -2.89 14.91
CA PRO A 95 13.70 -2.67 15.10
C PRO A 95 14.05 -1.18 15.21
N ASP A 96 14.98 -0.84 16.09
CA ASP A 96 15.38 0.55 16.34
C ASP A 96 15.97 1.23 15.09
N GLU A 97 16.58 0.46 14.21
CA GLU A 97 17.13 0.94 12.93
C GLU A 97 16.07 1.52 11.99
N LEU A 98 14.80 1.22 12.21
CA LEU A 98 13.68 1.79 11.45
C LEU A 98 13.22 3.16 11.99
N ILE A 99 13.68 3.60 13.16
CA ILE A 99 13.29 4.89 13.75
C ILE A 99 13.48 6.08 12.80
N PRO A 100 14.58 6.18 12.02
CA PRO A 100 14.74 7.27 11.04
C PRO A 100 13.71 7.29 9.91
N TYR A 101 12.91 6.25 9.80
CA TYR A 101 11.87 6.06 8.78
C TYR A 101 10.46 6.02 9.38
N ALA A 102 10.28 6.40 10.64
CA ALA A 102 9.02 6.27 11.38
C ALA A 102 7.80 6.87 10.66
N ASP A 103 7.99 7.98 9.93
CA ASP A 103 6.94 8.64 9.17
C ASP A 103 6.38 7.80 8.01
N TRP A 104 7.09 6.74 7.59
CA TRP A 104 6.71 5.82 6.51
C TRP A 104 6.47 4.39 6.99
N ILE A 105 6.35 4.21 8.31
CA ILE A 105 6.19 2.89 8.92
C ILE A 105 4.77 2.73 9.47
N ILE A 106 4.20 1.57 9.17
CA ILE A 106 3.03 1.00 9.84
C ILE A 106 3.54 -0.08 10.78
N THR A 107 3.16 -0.05 12.06
CA THR A 107 3.41 -1.18 12.96
C THR A 107 2.18 -2.05 13.05
N GLN A 108 2.38 -3.36 13.10
CA GLN A 108 1.28 -4.32 13.18
C GLN A 108 1.09 -4.82 14.61
N VAL A 109 -0.16 -4.83 15.07
CA VAL A 109 -0.58 -5.45 16.32
C VAL A 109 -1.41 -6.68 15.99
N ALA A 110 -0.76 -7.82 15.95
CA ALA A 110 -1.42 -9.09 15.67
C ALA A 110 -2.03 -9.71 16.94
N THR A 111 -2.93 -10.65 16.76
CA THR A 111 -3.61 -11.38 17.86
C THR A 111 -2.62 -12.01 18.85
N GLY A 112 -1.47 -12.46 18.37
CA GLY A 112 -0.41 -13.06 19.20
C GLY A 112 0.39 -12.07 20.04
N LEU A 113 0.23 -10.75 19.81
CA LEU A 113 0.92 -9.66 20.50
C LEU A 113 2.45 -9.76 20.48
N PHE A 114 3.03 -10.42 19.48
CA PHE A 114 4.47 -10.57 19.32
C PHE A 114 5.15 -9.22 19.11
N GLY A 115 6.12 -8.89 19.95
CA GLY A 115 6.88 -7.64 19.84
C GLY A 115 6.08 -6.36 20.07
N VAL A 116 4.84 -6.47 20.52
CA VAL A 116 3.99 -5.31 20.82
C VAL A 116 4.43 -4.66 22.11
N ARG A 117 4.80 -3.39 22.02
CA ARG A 117 5.15 -2.54 23.15
C ARG A 117 4.54 -1.15 22.91
N GLU A 118 4.29 -0.42 23.98
CA GLU A 118 3.80 0.95 23.88
C GLU A 118 4.72 1.81 23.00
N GLU A 119 6.02 1.69 23.20
CA GLU A 119 7.03 2.41 22.41
C GLU A 119 6.96 2.11 20.91
N THR A 120 6.71 0.85 20.54
CA THR A 120 6.61 0.47 19.12
C THR A 120 5.36 1.03 18.47
N ILE A 121 4.25 1.11 19.20
CA ILE A 121 3.00 1.71 18.75
C ILE A 121 3.18 3.23 18.58
N GLN A 122 3.83 3.89 19.54
CA GLN A 122 4.04 5.33 19.50
C GLN A 122 5.03 5.79 18.42
N ARG A 123 5.96 4.92 18.01
CA ARG A 123 6.96 5.23 16.97
C ARG A 123 6.38 5.26 15.56
N ALA A 124 5.37 4.46 15.29
CA ALA A 124 4.86 4.29 13.94
C ALA A 124 3.86 5.38 13.55
N ARG A 125 3.81 5.70 12.27
CA ARG A 125 2.83 6.65 11.73
C ARG A 125 1.42 6.08 11.76
N PHE A 126 1.29 4.77 11.59
CA PHE A 126 0.05 4.02 11.68
C PHE A 126 0.22 2.73 12.46
N VAL A 127 -0.90 2.25 13.00
CA VAL A 127 -1.04 0.93 13.60
C VAL A 127 -2.07 0.14 12.80
N GLU A 128 -1.67 -1.05 12.37
CA GLU A 128 -2.50 -2.03 11.66
C GLU A 128 -2.99 -3.12 12.62
#